data_47aa0b2dc965a846ec70378c00f4ad7b
#
_entry.id   47aa0b2dc965a846ec70378c00f4ad7b
#
_cell.length_a   1.000
_cell.length_b   1.000
_cell.length_c   1.000
_cell.angle_alpha   90.00
_cell.angle_beta   90.00
_cell.angle_gamma   90.00
#
_symmetry.space_group_name_H-M   'P 1'
#
loop_
_entity.id
_entity.type
_entity.pdbx_description
1 polymer ?
#
loop_
_entity_poly.entity_id
_entity_poly.type
_entity_poly.pdbx_seq_one_letter_code
_entity_poly.pdbx_strand_id
1 'polypeptide(L)'
;PNQCARYLAWIRLHEMGEKAETPLAEILKEENPRMRARALWLLGQIKGKQAKYIELAIADRHPEVRIVGLRLADLVGHNHLSVIEELSEDLSPRVKAECSVHLRKHRSPMLWAKLASFYDGKDRWLLEALGIGADGNWDACMAEYANLKKGLAPLNAEQLTSAKNDLIWRSRALETPMALADIILKENDGEDLRRYMRAFDFQASSKYKDDALLTIAFGKGVSREIAIEAVM
;
A
#
# COMPACT_ATOMS: atom_id res chain seq x y z
N PRO A 1 27.33 -1.76 19.51
CA PRO A 1 27.88 -0.44 19.31
C PRO A 1 26.79 0.60 19.50
N ASN A 2 27.13 1.78 20.05
CA ASN A 2 26.17 2.85 20.24
C ASN A 2 25.79 3.49 18.88
N GLN A 3 24.73 4.28 18.88
CA GLN A 3 24.21 4.89 17.67
C GLN A 3 25.21 5.87 17.02
N CYS A 4 25.95 6.61 17.83
CA CYS A 4 26.96 7.56 17.33
C CYS A 4 28.07 6.85 16.57
N ALA A 5 28.63 5.77 17.12
CA ALA A 5 29.68 5.00 16.44
C ALA A 5 29.19 4.41 15.10
N ARG A 6 27.92 3.93 15.05
CA ARG A 6 27.32 3.44 13.78
C ARG A 6 27.17 4.55 12.76
N TYR A 7 26.74 5.73 13.19
CA TYR A 7 26.56 6.89 12.29
C TYR A 7 27.90 7.38 11.73
N LEU A 8 28.91 7.50 12.58
CA LEU A 8 30.27 7.90 12.13
C LEU A 8 30.86 6.88 11.16
N ALA A 9 30.69 5.58 11.42
CA ALA A 9 31.13 4.53 10.51
C ALA A 9 30.40 4.61 9.15
N TRP A 10 29.08 4.88 9.18
CA TRP A 10 28.30 5.06 7.96
C TRP A 10 28.81 6.26 7.13
N ILE A 11 29.00 7.43 7.75
CA ILE A 11 29.55 8.61 7.08
C ILE A 11 30.89 8.24 6.42
N ARG A 12 31.78 7.62 7.17
CA ARG A 12 33.13 7.30 6.68
C ARG A 12 33.11 6.34 5.49
N LEU A 13 32.28 5.29 5.56
CA LEU A 13 32.11 4.33 4.46
C LEU A 13 31.48 4.98 3.24
N HIS A 14 30.51 5.88 3.44
CA HIS A 14 29.89 6.65 2.35
C HIS A 14 30.91 7.56 1.64
N GLU A 15 31.74 8.27 2.39
CA GLU A 15 32.82 9.11 1.86
C GLU A 15 33.88 8.30 1.06
N MET A 16 34.14 7.06 1.45
CA MET A 16 35.07 6.17 0.76
C MET A 16 34.56 5.76 -0.64
N GLY A 17 33.24 5.78 -0.88
CA GLY A 17 32.66 5.45 -2.16
C GLY A 17 33.10 4.08 -2.70
N GLU A 18 33.63 4.03 -3.91
CA GLU A 18 34.10 2.77 -4.55
C GLU A 18 35.17 2.02 -3.74
N LYS A 19 35.99 2.71 -2.95
CA LYS A 19 37.02 2.07 -2.11
C LYS A 19 36.40 1.17 -1.03
N ALA A 20 35.14 1.42 -0.65
CA ALA A 20 34.42 0.59 0.30
C ALA A 20 33.66 -0.58 -0.38
N GLU A 21 33.59 -0.65 -1.71
CA GLU A 21 32.77 -1.66 -2.42
C GLU A 21 33.16 -3.08 -2.04
N THR A 22 34.43 -3.43 -2.15
CA THR A 22 34.89 -4.80 -1.91
C THR A 22 34.60 -5.28 -0.47
N PRO A 23 34.99 -4.56 0.60
CA PRO A 23 34.70 -4.99 1.95
C PRO A 23 33.19 -4.99 2.27
N LEU A 24 32.40 -4.07 1.70
CA LEU A 24 30.95 -4.08 1.89
C LEU A 24 30.28 -5.24 1.16
N ALA A 25 30.76 -5.63 -0.03
CA ALA A 25 30.24 -6.76 -0.78
C ALA A 25 30.47 -8.10 -0.04
N GLU A 26 31.54 -8.25 0.72
CA GLU A 26 31.75 -9.44 1.56
C GLU A 26 30.65 -9.57 2.64
N ILE A 27 30.14 -8.45 3.17
CA ILE A 27 29.05 -8.45 4.17
C ILE A 27 27.74 -9.01 3.58
N LEU A 28 27.57 -9.02 2.26
CA LEU A 28 26.35 -9.59 1.64
C LEU A 28 26.25 -11.11 1.83
N LYS A 29 27.34 -11.78 2.18
CA LYS A 29 27.38 -13.22 2.47
C LYS A 29 26.90 -13.54 3.90
N GLU A 30 26.78 -12.52 4.76
CA GLU A 30 26.38 -12.70 6.14
C GLU A 30 24.95 -13.24 6.27
N GLU A 31 24.74 -14.09 7.27
CA GLU A 31 23.42 -14.62 7.62
C GLU A 31 22.47 -13.51 8.13
N ASN A 32 23.01 -12.52 8.85
CA ASN A 32 22.25 -11.48 9.48
C ASN A 32 21.68 -10.48 8.46
N PRO A 33 20.35 -10.40 8.25
CA PRO A 33 19.74 -9.52 7.26
C PRO A 33 20.00 -8.04 7.53
N ARG A 34 20.17 -7.65 8.81
CA ARG A 34 20.49 -6.24 9.14
C ARG A 34 21.87 -5.83 8.66
N MET A 35 22.81 -6.76 8.62
CA MET A 35 24.16 -6.47 8.11
C MET A 35 24.11 -6.33 6.60
N ARG A 36 23.43 -7.25 5.90
CA ARG A 36 23.24 -7.16 4.44
C ARG A 36 22.51 -5.87 4.04
N ALA A 37 21.43 -5.52 4.74
CA ALA A 37 20.66 -4.28 4.50
C ALA A 37 21.54 -3.03 4.60
N ARG A 38 22.40 -2.94 5.62
CA ARG A 38 23.32 -1.80 5.80
C ARG A 38 24.38 -1.74 4.71
N ALA A 39 24.91 -2.89 4.32
CA ALA A 39 25.89 -2.94 3.23
C ALA A 39 25.26 -2.52 1.91
N LEU A 40 24.07 -3.07 1.57
CA LEU A 40 23.32 -2.72 0.36
C LEU A 40 22.95 -1.24 0.30
N TRP A 41 22.56 -0.65 1.45
CA TRP A 41 22.25 0.78 1.53
C TRP A 41 23.43 1.67 1.16
N LEU A 42 24.65 1.30 1.52
CA LEU A 42 25.87 2.02 1.13
C LEU A 42 26.29 1.69 -0.31
N LEU A 43 26.29 0.43 -0.69
CA LEU A 43 26.70 -0.06 -2.00
C LEU A 43 25.83 0.53 -3.13
N GLY A 44 24.52 0.62 -2.92
CA GLY A 44 23.61 1.17 -3.93
C GLY A 44 23.69 2.69 -4.09
N GLN A 45 24.45 3.38 -3.26
CA GLN A 45 24.73 4.80 -3.41
C GLN A 45 26.09 5.08 -4.13
N ILE A 46 26.86 4.03 -4.43
CA ILE A 46 28.09 4.17 -5.21
C ILE A 46 27.73 4.51 -6.66
N LYS A 47 28.30 5.60 -7.17
CA LYS A 47 28.02 6.10 -8.52
C LYS A 47 28.28 5.01 -9.59
N GLY A 48 27.29 4.77 -10.45
CA GLY A 48 27.37 3.76 -11.52
C GLY A 48 27.11 2.32 -11.05
N LYS A 49 26.86 2.09 -9.75
CA LYS A 49 26.60 0.73 -9.19
C LYS A 49 25.16 0.56 -8.67
N GLN A 50 24.33 1.61 -8.76
CA GLN A 50 22.99 1.66 -8.17
C GLN A 50 22.14 0.46 -8.61
N ALA A 51 21.98 0.26 -9.93
CA ALA A 51 21.16 -0.81 -10.49
C ALA A 51 21.55 -2.18 -9.95
N LYS A 52 22.83 -2.52 -10.00
CA LYS A 52 23.37 -3.80 -9.51
C LYS A 52 22.95 -4.10 -8.06
N TYR A 53 23.10 -3.10 -7.17
CA TYR A 53 22.86 -3.33 -5.75
C TYR A 53 21.39 -3.21 -5.37
N ILE A 54 20.57 -2.48 -6.14
CA ILE A 54 19.11 -2.51 -6.03
C ILE A 54 18.58 -3.88 -6.41
N GLU A 55 19.00 -4.44 -7.56
CA GLU A 55 18.64 -5.79 -8.00
C GLU A 55 18.99 -6.86 -6.95
N LEU A 56 20.21 -6.80 -6.40
CA LEU A 56 20.61 -7.71 -5.32
C LEU A 56 19.75 -7.54 -4.06
N ALA A 57 19.34 -6.31 -3.73
CA ALA A 57 18.53 -6.05 -2.56
C ALA A 57 17.10 -6.57 -2.71
N ILE A 58 16.45 -6.32 -3.86
CA ILE A 58 15.07 -6.77 -4.11
C ILE A 58 14.97 -8.28 -4.31
N ALA A 59 16.07 -8.95 -4.67
CA ALA A 59 16.15 -10.41 -4.77
C ALA A 59 16.55 -11.11 -3.44
N ASP A 60 16.79 -10.35 -2.35
CA ASP A 60 17.23 -10.94 -1.09
C ASP A 60 16.14 -11.86 -0.49
N ARG A 61 16.57 -12.96 0.13
CA ARG A 61 15.70 -13.94 0.81
C ARG A 61 14.86 -13.32 1.95
N HIS A 62 15.30 -12.20 2.53
CA HIS A 62 14.65 -11.57 3.68
C HIS A 62 13.79 -10.36 3.26
N PRO A 63 12.49 -10.31 3.59
CA PRO A 63 11.60 -9.25 3.13
C PRO A 63 12.06 -7.83 3.53
N GLU A 64 12.64 -7.67 4.71
CA GLU A 64 13.15 -6.36 5.15
C GLU A 64 14.31 -5.86 4.27
N VAL A 65 15.11 -6.76 3.69
CA VAL A 65 16.19 -6.37 2.77
C VAL A 65 15.59 -5.98 1.41
N ARG A 66 14.55 -6.68 0.95
CA ARG A 66 13.83 -6.29 -0.27
C ARG A 66 13.18 -4.90 -0.14
N ILE A 67 12.61 -4.58 1.04
CA ILE A 67 12.13 -3.24 1.36
C ILE A 67 13.26 -2.19 1.30
N VAL A 68 14.45 -2.53 1.77
CA VAL A 68 15.62 -1.63 1.64
C VAL A 68 15.96 -1.38 0.17
N GLY A 69 15.87 -2.39 -0.70
CA GLY A 69 16.03 -2.24 -2.15
C GLY A 69 15.06 -1.24 -2.77
N LEU A 70 13.77 -1.35 -2.41
CA LEU A 70 12.72 -0.42 -2.86
C LEU A 70 13.00 1.03 -2.41
N ARG A 71 13.33 1.22 -1.13
CA ARG A 71 13.69 2.54 -0.57
C ARG A 71 14.96 3.13 -1.19
N LEU A 72 15.92 2.26 -1.49
CA LEU A 72 17.16 2.66 -2.14
C LEU A 72 16.89 3.14 -3.58
N ALA A 73 16.04 2.43 -4.32
CA ALA A 73 15.63 2.83 -5.67
C ALA A 73 14.97 4.23 -5.67
N ASP A 74 14.11 4.52 -4.69
CA ASP A 74 13.51 5.85 -4.52
C ASP A 74 14.56 6.92 -4.19
N LEU A 75 15.49 6.61 -3.28
CA LEU A 75 16.53 7.54 -2.84
C LEU A 75 17.44 7.97 -3.99
N VAL A 76 17.85 7.02 -4.83
CA VAL A 76 18.82 7.30 -5.91
C VAL A 76 18.16 7.64 -7.25
N GLY A 77 16.82 7.70 -7.30
CA GLY A 77 16.07 8.00 -8.52
C GLY A 77 16.17 6.90 -9.59
N HIS A 78 16.43 5.66 -9.20
CA HIS A 78 16.44 4.53 -10.12
C HIS A 78 15.02 4.08 -10.44
N ASN A 79 14.75 3.62 -11.67
CA ASN A 79 13.45 3.20 -12.22
C ASN A 79 12.49 2.57 -11.17
N HIS A 80 11.91 3.42 -10.33
CA HIS A 80 11.20 3.03 -9.11
C HIS A 80 9.93 2.24 -9.39
N LEU A 81 9.19 2.61 -10.46
CA LEU A 81 7.97 1.89 -10.83
C LEU A 81 8.24 0.46 -11.27
N SER A 82 9.34 0.20 -11.98
CA SER A 82 9.73 -1.19 -12.31
C SER A 82 10.05 -2.01 -11.07
N VAL A 83 10.69 -1.40 -10.07
CA VAL A 83 10.97 -2.08 -8.79
C VAL A 83 9.66 -2.39 -8.05
N ILE A 84 8.70 -1.46 -8.05
CA ILE A 84 7.38 -1.72 -7.46
C ILE A 84 6.65 -2.82 -8.23
N GLU A 85 6.73 -2.83 -9.56
CA GLU A 85 6.09 -3.86 -10.39
C GLU A 85 6.64 -5.25 -10.06
N GLU A 86 7.95 -5.40 -9.96
CA GLU A 86 8.60 -6.65 -9.59
C GLU A 86 8.20 -7.12 -8.18
N LEU A 87 8.21 -6.20 -7.20
CA LEU A 87 7.86 -6.51 -5.82
C LEU A 87 6.35 -6.58 -5.56
N SER A 88 5.50 -6.22 -6.52
CA SER A 88 4.04 -6.24 -6.34
C SER A 88 3.49 -7.66 -6.09
N GLU A 89 4.18 -8.68 -6.57
CA GLU A 89 3.84 -10.10 -6.38
C GLU A 89 4.61 -10.79 -5.25
N ASP A 90 5.34 -10.02 -4.45
CA ASP A 90 6.11 -10.54 -3.32
C ASP A 90 5.22 -11.36 -2.36
N LEU A 91 5.75 -12.45 -1.81
CA LEU A 91 5.03 -13.28 -0.86
C LEU A 91 4.77 -12.57 0.48
N SER A 92 5.60 -11.57 0.82
CA SER A 92 5.48 -10.84 2.08
C SER A 92 4.45 -9.71 1.98
N PRO A 93 3.38 -9.72 2.80
CA PRO A 93 2.44 -8.60 2.89
C PRO A 93 3.11 -7.28 3.22
N ARG A 94 4.19 -7.31 4.00
CA ARG A 94 4.96 -6.11 4.36
C ARG A 94 5.65 -5.47 3.16
N VAL A 95 6.18 -6.26 2.22
CA VAL A 95 6.77 -5.74 0.98
C VAL A 95 5.69 -5.11 0.12
N LYS A 96 4.53 -5.77 -0.04
CA LYS A 96 3.37 -5.21 -0.76
C LYS A 96 2.85 -3.91 -0.13
N ALA A 97 2.79 -3.86 1.20
CA ALA A 97 2.40 -2.64 1.90
C ALA A 97 3.39 -1.48 1.66
N GLU A 98 4.69 -1.75 1.69
CA GLU A 98 5.71 -0.74 1.36
C GLU A 98 5.59 -0.26 -0.09
N CYS A 99 5.40 -1.19 -1.05
CA CYS A 99 5.13 -0.83 -2.45
C CYS A 99 3.91 0.09 -2.57
N SER A 100 2.83 -0.24 -1.86
CA SER A 100 1.60 0.58 -1.86
C SER A 100 1.86 2.00 -1.36
N VAL A 101 2.59 2.16 -0.24
CA VAL A 101 2.92 3.49 0.32
C VAL A 101 3.73 4.34 -0.68
N HIS A 102 4.67 3.73 -1.39
CA HIS A 102 5.49 4.42 -2.38
C HIS A 102 4.70 4.94 -3.58
N LEU A 103 3.53 4.33 -3.91
CA LEU A 103 2.65 4.78 -4.99
C LEU A 103 1.99 6.15 -4.71
N ARG A 104 1.99 6.64 -3.48
CA ARG A 104 1.58 8.02 -3.17
C ARG A 104 2.41 9.04 -3.94
N LYS A 105 3.73 8.80 -4.02
CA LYS A 105 4.69 9.67 -4.72
C LYS A 105 4.79 9.34 -6.22
N HIS A 106 4.82 8.05 -6.53
CA HIS A 106 5.07 7.53 -7.87
C HIS A 106 3.80 6.98 -8.52
N ARG A 107 2.79 7.78 -8.62
CA ARG A 107 1.42 7.45 -9.03
C ARG A 107 1.34 6.44 -10.19
N SER A 108 0.79 5.27 -9.91
CA SER A 108 0.43 4.26 -10.91
C SER A 108 -0.85 3.55 -10.49
N PRO A 109 -2.01 3.98 -10.98
CA PRO A 109 -3.30 3.33 -10.68
C PRO A 109 -3.31 1.85 -11.00
N MET A 110 -2.68 1.45 -12.10
CA MET A 110 -2.56 0.04 -12.50
C MET A 110 -1.80 -0.81 -11.47
N LEU A 111 -0.63 -0.35 -11.00
CA LEU A 111 0.13 -1.06 -9.97
C LEU A 111 -0.59 -1.04 -8.62
N TRP A 112 -1.29 0.06 -8.30
CA TRP A 112 -2.12 0.11 -7.12
C TRP A 112 -3.25 -0.93 -7.16
N ALA A 113 -3.97 -1.02 -8.28
CA ALA A 113 -5.04 -1.99 -8.47
C ALA A 113 -4.51 -3.43 -8.39
N LYS A 114 -3.33 -3.70 -8.96
CA LYS A 114 -2.65 -4.99 -8.84
C LYS A 114 -2.36 -5.32 -7.37
N LEU A 115 -1.78 -4.41 -6.60
CA LEU A 115 -1.52 -4.60 -5.16
C LEU A 115 -2.82 -4.79 -4.36
N ALA A 116 -3.86 -3.99 -4.65
CA ALA A 116 -5.17 -4.10 -4.01
C ALA A 116 -5.83 -5.47 -4.27
N SER A 117 -5.57 -6.09 -5.43
CA SER A 117 -6.11 -7.42 -5.76
C SER A 117 -5.52 -8.57 -4.93
N PHE A 118 -4.43 -8.34 -4.22
CA PHE A 118 -3.85 -9.27 -3.25
C PHE A 118 -4.40 -9.10 -1.83
N TYR A 119 -5.21 -8.06 -1.59
CA TYR A 119 -5.82 -7.87 -0.28
C TYR A 119 -6.87 -8.94 0.00
N ASP A 120 -6.72 -9.63 1.13
CA ASP A 120 -7.53 -10.81 1.52
C ASP A 120 -8.61 -10.51 2.57
N GLY A 121 -8.83 -9.25 2.89
CA GLY A 121 -9.78 -8.82 3.92
C GLY A 121 -9.27 -8.96 5.36
N LYS A 122 -8.02 -9.37 5.60
CA LYS A 122 -7.49 -9.64 6.95
C LYS A 122 -6.34 -8.73 7.35
N ASP A 123 -5.47 -8.38 6.42
CA ASP A 123 -4.30 -7.55 6.71
C ASP A 123 -4.66 -6.07 6.71
N ARG A 124 -5.01 -5.56 7.91
CA ARG A 124 -5.30 -4.14 8.10
C ARG A 124 -4.13 -3.23 7.67
N TRP A 125 -2.90 -3.64 7.87
CA TRP A 125 -1.74 -2.80 7.50
C TRP A 125 -1.61 -2.64 5.98
N LEU A 126 -1.92 -3.71 5.23
CA LEU A 126 -1.97 -3.61 3.77
C LEU A 126 -3.12 -2.70 3.32
N LEU A 127 -4.30 -2.79 3.94
CA LEU A 127 -5.43 -1.91 3.65
C LEU A 127 -5.09 -0.43 3.89
N GLU A 128 -4.45 -0.12 5.03
CA GLU A 128 -4.02 1.25 5.33
C GLU A 128 -2.93 1.73 4.36
N ALA A 129 -1.98 0.88 4.00
CA ALA A 129 -0.94 1.19 3.04
C ALA A 129 -1.52 1.47 1.63
N LEU A 130 -2.50 0.68 1.20
CA LEU A 130 -3.26 0.94 -0.03
C LEU A 130 -3.96 2.29 0.04
N GLY A 131 -4.56 2.61 1.20
CA GLY A 131 -5.17 3.91 1.43
C GLY A 131 -4.19 5.08 1.29
N ILE A 132 -2.97 4.94 1.82
CA ILE A 132 -1.91 5.93 1.68
C ILE A 132 -1.47 6.04 0.21
N GLY A 133 -1.30 4.91 -0.47
CA GLY A 133 -0.86 4.86 -1.88
C GLY A 133 -1.82 5.51 -2.86
N ALA A 134 -3.14 5.45 -2.58
CA ALA A 134 -4.17 6.06 -3.41
C ALA A 134 -4.41 7.55 -3.09
N ASP A 135 -3.80 8.11 -2.03
CA ASP A 135 -4.04 9.47 -1.60
C ASP A 135 -3.81 10.49 -2.73
N GLY A 136 -4.82 11.31 -2.99
CA GLY A 136 -4.85 12.27 -4.10
C GLY A 136 -4.98 11.65 -5.51
N ASN A 137 -5.31 10.33 -5.61
CA ASN A 137 -5.49 9.63 -6.88
C ASN A 137 -6.54 8.50 -6.81
N TRP A 138 -7.46 8.57 -5.86
CA TRP A 138 -8.43 7.53 -5.56
C TRP A 138 -9.30 7.13 -6.75
N ASP A 139 -9.82 8.12 -7.50
CA ASP A 139 -10.73 7.85 -8.63
C ASP A 139 -10.07 6.95 -9.68
N ALA A 140 -8.85 7.29 -10.09
CA ALA A 140 -8.09 6.49 -11.05
C ALA A 140 -7.75 5.09 -10.49
N CYS A 141 -7.36 5.00 -9.21
CA CYS A 141 -7.05 3.73 -8.54
C CYS A 141 -8.28 2.80 -8.48
N MET A 142 -9.44 3.33 -8.08
CA MET A 142 -10.67 2.56 -7.99
C MET A 142 -11.20 2.16 -9.37
N ALA A 143 -11.07 3.02 -10.39
CA ALA A 143 -11.44 2.71 -11.77
C ALA A 143 -10.59 1.53 -12.32
N GLU A 144 -9.28 1.56 -12.12
CA GLU A 144 -8.41 0.45 -12.52
C GLU A 144 -8.73 -0.84 -11.76
N TYR A 145 -9.00 -0.75 -10.46
CA TYR A 145 -9.40 -1.91 -9.66
C TYR A 145 -10.71 -2.53 -10.14
N ALA A 146 -11.70 -1.70 -10.50
CA ALA A 146 -12.97 -2.17 -11.05
C ALA A 146 -12.82 -2.87 -12.41
N ASN A 147 -11.81 -2.48 -13.21
CA ASN A 147 -11.49 -3.08 -14.50
C ASN A 147 -10.76 -4.42 -14.40
N LEU A 148 -10.26 -4.79 -13.23
CA LEU A 148 -9.61 -6.09 -13.05
C LEU A 148 -10.63 -7.22 -13.22
N LYS A 149 -10.40 -8.09 -14.21
CA LYS A 149 -11.29 -9.23 -14.49
C LYS A 149 -11.30 -10.29 -13.38
N LYS A 150 -10.23 -10.34 -12.57
CA LYS A 150 -10.06 -11.32 -11.50
C LYS A 150 -9.10 -10.78 -10.45
N GLY A 151 -9.49 -10.88 -9.17
CA GLY A 151 -8.55 -10.67 -8.06
C GLY A 151 -7.47 -11.76 -8.05
N LEU A 152 -6.27 -11.39 -7.61
CA LEU A 152 -5.11 -12.30 -7.54
C LEU A 152 -5.06 -13.08 -6.21
N ALA A 153 -5.77 -12.63 -5.19
CA ALA A 153 -5.91 -13.37 -3.94
C ALA A 153 -6.80 -14.62 -4.14
N PRO A 154 -6.43 -15.78 -3.59
CA PRO A 154 -7.21 -17.02 -3.69
C PRO A 154 -8.40 -16.98 -2.70
N LEU A 155 -9.36 -16.11 -2.97
CA LEU A 155 -10.53 -15.87 -2.12
C LEU A 155 -11.78 -16.57 -2.67
N ASN A 156 -12.65 -17.04 -1.76
CA ASN A 156 -14.01 -17.42 -2.13
C ASN A 156 -14.88 -16.16 -2.35
N ALA A 157 -16.13 -16.34 -2.82
CA ALA A 157 -17.01 -15.22 -3.16
C ALA A 157 -17.33 -14.30 -1.97
N GLU A 158 -17.51 -14.84 -0.78
CA GLU A 158 -17.80 -14.09 0.44
C GLU A 158 -16.58 -13.27 0.87
N GLN A 159 -15.40 -13.88 0.93
CA GLN A 159 -14.14 -13.21 1.24
C GLN A 159 -13.83 -12.09 0.24
N LEU A 160 -14.08 -12.33 -1.05
CA LEU A 160 -13.89 -11.33 -2.09
C LEU A 160 -14.83 -10.14 -1.88
N THR A 161 -16.08 -10.39 -1.51
CA THR A 161 -17.05 -9.33 -1.19
C THR A 161 -16.58 -8.52 0.02
N SER A 162 -16.18 -9.19 1.11
CA SER A 162 -15.66 -8.53 2.30
C SER A 162 -14.42 -7.68 2.01
N ALA A 163 -13.45 -8.23 1.30
CA ALA A 163 -12.23 -7.50 0.90
C ALA A 163 -12.56 -6.26 0.04
N LYS A 164 -13.52 -6.39 -0.90
CA LYS A 164 -13.98 -5.27 -1.72
C LYS A 164 -14.69 -4.21 -0.87
N ASN A 165 -15.53 -4.61 0.07
CA ASN A 165 -16.23 -3.69 0.98
C ASN A 165 -15.23 -2.92 1.85
N ASP A 166 -14.15 -3.56 2.32
CA ASP A 166 -13.07 -2.90 3.04
C ASP A 166 -12.34 -1.84 2.20
N LEU A 167 -12.06 -2.15 0.94
CA LEU A 167 -11.44 -1.20 0.01
C LEU A 167 -12.37 0.00 -0.25
N ILE A 168 -13.69 -0.23 -0.43
CA ILE A 168 -14.69 0.84 -0.55
C ILE A 168 -14.74 1.67 0.74
N TRP A 169 -14.79 1.04 1.90
CA TRP A 169 -14.77 1.73 3.20
C TRP A 169 -13.54 2.64 3.36
N ARG A 170 -12.37 2.17 2.92
CA ARG A 170 -11.11 2.93 2.99
C ARG A 170 -11.00 4.01 1.90
N SER A 171 -11.73 3.88 0.81
CA SER A 171 -11.68 4.76 -0.37
C SER A 171 -12.12 6.20 -0.06
N ARG A 172 -11.59 7.12 -0.86
CA ARG A 172 -11.97 8.54 -0.90
C ARG A 172 -12.22 8.98 -2.35
N ALA A 173 -12.55 8.04 -3.23
CA ALA A 173 -12.97 8.34 -4.60
C ALA A 173 -14.32 9.08 -4.60
N LEU A 174 -14.56 9.87 -5.63
CA LEU A 174 -15.75 10.73 -5.74
C LEU A 174 -17.06 9.94 -5.65
N GLU A 175 -17.11 8.73 -6.23
CA GLU A 175 -18.29 7.86 -6.24
C GLU A 175 -18.36 6.92 -5.02
N THR A 176 -17.37 6.93 -4.13
CA THR A 176 -17.36 6.08 -2.94
C THR A 176 -18.64 6.19 -2.09
N PRO A 177 -19.25 7.37 -1.89
CA PRO A 177 -20.49 7.49 -1.13
C PRO A 177 -21.62 6.61 -1.68
N MET A 178 -21.77 6.53 -2.99
CA MET A 178 -22.81 5.68 -3.62
C MET A 178 -22.55 4.19 -3.35
N ALA A 179 -21.29 3.76 -3.46
CA ALA A 179 -20.90 2.38 -3.15
C ALA A 179 -21.09 2.03 -1.66
N LEU A 180 -20.86 2.97 -0.75
CA LEU A 180 -21.16 2.81 0.69
C LEU A 180 -22.67 2.67 0.94
N ALA A 181 -23.49 3.48 0.26
CA ALA A 181 -24.96 3.36 0.36
C ALA A 181 -25.42 1.98 -0.13
N ASP A 182 -24.89 1.50 -1.22
CA ASP A 182 -25.21 0.14 -1.75
C ASP A 182 -24.85 -0.98 -0.75
N ILE A 183 -23.75 -0.83 -0.03
CA ILE A 183 -23.37 -1.79 1.02
C ILE A 183 -24.36 -1.72 2.17
N ILE A 184 -24.65 -0.51 2.69
CA ILE A 184 -25.56 -0.30 3.82
C ILE A 184 -26.96 -0.85 3.54
N LEU A 185 -27.45 -0.68 2.30
CA LEU A 185 -28.79 -1.18 1.93
C LEU A 185 -28.86 -2.72 1.80
N LYS A 186 -27.72 -3.40 1.65
CA LYS A 186 -27.64 -4.86 1.52
C LYS A 186 -27.30 -5.57 2.82
N GLU A 187 -26.62 -4.88 3.72
CA GLU A 187 -26.21 -5.44 5.01
C GLU A 187 -27.37 -5.41 5.99
N ASN A 188 -27.48 -6.50 6.76
CA ASN A 188 -28.55 -6.65 7.78
C ASN A 188 -28.00 -6.59 9.23
N ASP A 189 -26.67 -6.48 9.41
CA ASP A 189 -26.05 -6.53 10.73
C ASP A 189 -25.64 -5.12 11.23
N GLY A 190 -25.99 -4.82 12.48
CA GLY A 190 -25.90 -3.48 13.04
C GLY A 190 -24.48 -2.95 13.34
N GLU A 191 -23.46 -3.81 13.60
CA GLU A 191 -22.10 -3.37 13.89
C GLU A 191 -21.37 -2.89 12.62
N ASP A 192 -21.49 -3.63 11.53
CA ASP A 192 -20.87 -3.27 10.26
C ASP A 192 -21.54 -2.04 9.63
N LEU A 193 -22.86 -1.87 9.79
CA LEU A 193 -23.57 -0.68 9.32
C LEU A 193 -23.00 0.62 9.91
N ARG A 194 -22.71 0.67 11.21
CA ARG A 194 -22.12 1.83 11.87
C ARG A 194 -20.73 2.16 11.33
N ARG A 195 -19.94 1.15 10.99
CA ARG A 195 -18.62 1.31 10.37
C ARG A 195 -18.73 2.01 9.02
N TYR A 196 -19.68 1.59 8.18
CA TYR A 196 -19.90 2.20 6.86
C TYR A 196 -20.51 3.59 6.96
N MET A 197 -21.42 3.85 7.89
CA MET A 197 -21.94 5.20 8.14
C MET A 197 -20.83 6.17 8.54
N ARG A 198 -19.96 5.81 9.48
CA ARG A 198 -18.80 6.63 9.84
C ARG A 198 -17.84 6.92 8.70
N ALA A 199 -17.82 6.11 7.65
CA ALA A 199 -16.99 6.37 6.49
C ALA A 199 -17.41 7.63 5.73
N PHE A 200 -18.69 8.06 5.85
CA PHE A 200 -19.18 9.32 5.28
C PHE A 200 -18.54 10.56 5.88
N ASP A 201 -18.09 10.52 7.15
CA ASP A 201 -17.39 11.64 7.80
C ASP A 201 -16.11 12.02 7.07
N PHE A 202 -15.51 11.05 6.37
CA PHE A 202 -14.25 11.20 5.64
C PHE A 202 -14.45 11.45 4.15
N GLN A 203 -15.69 11.48 3.65
CA GLN A 203 -15.98 11.78 2.25
C GLN A 203 -16.10 13.27 2.04
N ALA A 204 -15.53 13.78 0.96
CA ALA A 204 -15.68 15.18 0.56
C ALA A 204 -17.16 15.52 0.27
N SER A 205 -17.56 16.75 0.59
CA SER A 205 -18.89 17.24 0.22
C SER A 205 -19.05 17.22 -1.30
N SER A 206 -20.08 16.55 -1.77
CA SER A 206 -20.36 16.36 -3.19
C SER A 206 -21.80 15.94 -3.39
N LYS A 207 -22.32 16.11 -4.62
CA LYS A 207 -23.64 15.60 -4.99
C LYS A 207 -23.75 14.09 -4.75
N TYR A 208 -22.69 13.32 -4.98
CA TYR A 208 -22.69 11.87 -4.73
C TYR A 208 -22.88 11.55 -3.25
N LYS A 209 -22.29 12.35 -2.34
CA LYS A 209 -22.49 12.19 -0.90
C LYS A 209 -23.93 12.50 -0.50
N ASP A 210 -24.47 13.60 -1.02
CA ASP A 210 -25.84 14.01 -0.72
C ASP A 210 -26.86 13.00 -1.24
N ASP A 211 -26.72 12.57 -2.49
CA ASP A 211 -27.58 11.55 -3.11
C ASP A 211 -27.50 10.20 -2.37
N ALA A 212 -26.30 9.79 -1.92
CA ALA A 212 -26.10 8.56 -1.16
C ALA A 212 -26.78 8.61 0.21
N LEU A 213 -26.62 9.72 0.95
CA LEU A 213 -27.27 9.90 2.25
C LEU A 213 -28.80 9.94 2.13
N LEU A 214 -29.35 10.60 1.09
CA LEU A 214 -30.78 10.55 0.78
C LEU A 214 -31.25 9.13 0.45
N THR A 215 -30.45 8.39 -0.32
CA THR A 215 -30.76 7.00 -0.68
C THR A 215 -30.81 6.10 0.56
N ILE A 216 -29.94 6.29 1.53
CA ILE A 216 -29.97 5.58 2.82
C ILE A 216 -31.18 6.01 3.65
N ALA A 217 -31.41 7.33 3.81
CA ALA A 217 -32.48 7.87 4.63
C ALA A 217 -33.89 7.38 4.22
N PHE A 218 -34.10 7.22 2.91
CA PHE A 218 -35.38 6.76 2.35
C PHE A 218 -35.35 5.28 1.88
N GLY A 219 -34.26 4.56 2.14
CA GLY A 219 -34.07 3.18 1.74
C GLY A 219 -35.04 2.22 2.44
N LYS A 220 -35.57 1.26 1.67
CA LYS A 220 -36.40 0.19 2.24
C LYS A 220 -35.52 -0.79 3.02
N GLY A 221 -35.93 -1.11 4.26
CA GLY A 221 -35.22 -2.09 5.11
C GLY A 221 -34.14 -1.49 6.01
N VAL A 222 -33.80 -0.21 5.86
CA VAL A 222 -32.87 0.49 6.73
C VAL A 222 -33.50 0.73 8.12
N SER A 223 -32.73 0.50 9.18
CA SER A 223 -33.18 0.79 10.53
C SER A 223 -33.44 2.28 10.73
N ARG A 224 -34.42 2.63 11.61
CA ARG A 224 -34.74 4.03 11.90
C ARG A 224 -33.52 4.81 12.41
N GLU A 225 -32.62 4.18 13.17
CA GLU A 225 -31.39 4.81 13.68
C GLU A 225 -30.49 5.25 12.52
N ILE A 226 -30.19 4.36 11.59
CA ILE A 226 -29.34 4.65 10.42
C ILE A 226 -29.97 5.69 9.51
N ALA A 227 -31.31 5.61 9.30
CA ALA A 227 -32.02 6.62 8.50
C ALA A 227 -31.95 8.03 9.13
N ILE A 228 -32.03 8.14 10.44
CA ILE A 228 -31.86 9.42 11.16
C ILE A 228 -30.41 9.91 11.05
N GLU A 229 -29.41 9.03 11.26
CA GLU A 229 -28.00 9.37 11.15
C GLU A 229 -27.63 9.90 9.74
N ALA A 230 -28.27 9.36 8.71
CA ALA A 230 -28.05 9.81 7.33
C ALA A 230 -28.61 11.22 7.02
N VAL A 231 -29.51 11.76 7.85
CA VAL A 231 -30.13 13.09 7.67
C VAL A 231 -29.50 14.15 8.56
N MET A 232 -28.82 13.74 9.64
CA MET A 232 -28.14 14.65 10.58
C MET A 232 -26.76 15.04 10.13
#